data_20ad0727f56c50c17526f65f287869b6
#
_entry.id   20ad0727f56c50c17526f65f287869b6
#
_cell.length_a   1.000
_cell.length_b   1.000
_cell.length_c   1.000
_cell.angle_alpha   90.00
_cell.angle_beta   90.00
_cell.angle_gamma   90.00
#
_symmetry.space_group_name_H-M   'P 1'
#
loop_
_entity.id
_entity.type
_entity.pdbx_description
1 polymer ?
#
loop_
_entity_poly.entity_id
_entity_poly.type
_entity_poly.pdbx_seq_one_letter_code
_entity_poly.pdbx_strand_id
1 'polypeptide(L)'
;EKHKTEIFSQDDHSFVLKRTLDTTVYYVSVKYEGKAVLSEKEKHYLVLTPESDKFSFVCEFTDKAPAKLNNNTNEAFEASSQYWTAFWEKGGAVDFSKCTDERAKELERRVILSQYLMAIQSAGMYPPQETGLTYNSWFGKFHLEMHWWHAVHFALWNRADLLERSMDWYAQAYPVAKQIAERQGFKGARWLKMTDPSGTEAPSKVGSFLIWQQPHFIYMAVLF
;
A
#
# COMPACT_ATOMS: atom_id res chain seq x y z
N GLU A 1 25.39 -0.65 -7.56
CA GLU A 1 23.95 -0.49 -7.26
C GLU A 1 23.16 -1.42 -8.15
N LYS A 2 22.18 -2.11 -7.56
CA LYS A 2 21.34 -3.09 -8.28
C LYS A 2 20.03 -2.47 -8.80
N HIS A 3 20.00 -1.15 -9.01
CA HIS A 3 18.83 -0.47 -9.55
C HIS A 3 19.21 0.56 -10.62
N LYS A 4 18.26 0.85 -11.49
CA LYS A 4 18.42 1.78 -12.61
C LYS A 4 17.24 2.75 -12.65
N THR A 5 17.53 4.02 -12.95
CA THR A 5 16.54 5.05 -13.28
C THR A 5 16.80 5.53 -14.68
N GLU A 6 15.77 5.55 -15.51
CA GLU A 6 15.86 6.03 -16.90
C GLU A 6 14.71 7.01 -17.15
N ILE A 7 14.97 8.09 -17.83
CA ILE A 7 13.90 8.92 -18.42
C ILE A 7 13.35 8.13 -19.61
N PHE A 8 12.13 7.59 -19.45
CA PHE A 8 11.46 6.79 -20.47
C PHE A 8 10.84 7.65 -21.56
N SER A 9 10.24 8.77 -21.17
CA SER A 9 9.73 9.81 -22.06
C SER A 9 9.69 11.15 -21.33
N GLN A 10 9.74 12.25 -22.10
CA GLN A 10 9.66 13.61 -21.57
C GLN A 10 9.04 14.52 -22.63
N ASP A 11 8.18 15.43 -22.20
CA ASP A 11 7.65 16.55 -22.95
C ASP A 11 7.69 17.85 -22.12
N ASP A 12 7.08 18.93 -22.62
CA ASP A 12 7.14 20.26 -21.99
C ASP A 12 6.49 20.32 -20.60
N HIS A 13 5.55 19.40 -20.29
CA HIS A 13 4.75 19.43 -19.07
C HIS A 13 4.68 18.07 -18.36
N SER A 14 5.44 17.09 -18.83
CA SER A 14 5.47 15.78 -18.20
C SER A 14 6.75 15.00 -18.46
N PHE A 15 7.01 14.04 -17.60
CA PHE A 15 8.02 13.02 -17.84
C PHE A 15 7.62 11.70 -17.21
N VAL A 16 8.18 10.64 -17.75
CA VAL A 16 8.02 9.28 -17.23
C VAL A 16 9.39 8.70 -16.92
N LEU A 17 9.56 8.24 -15.71
CA LEU A 17 10.74 7.49 -15.30
C LEU A 17 10.44 5.99 -15.35
N LYS A 18 11.36 5.22 -15.91
CA LYS A 18 11.39 3.77 -15.76
C LYS A 18 12.35 3.41 -14.63
N ARG A 19 11.84 2.70 -13.64
CA ARG A 19 12.61 2.21 -12.51
C ARG A 19 12.77 0.70 -12.62
N THR A 20 14.00 0.22 -12.52
CA THR A 20 14.33 -1.21 -12.48
C THR A 20 15.05 -1.51 -11.18
N LEU A 21 14.50 -2.42 -10.36
CA LEU A 21 15.08 -2.93 -9.13
C LEU A 21 15.15 -4.45 -9.24
N ASP A 22 16.33 -4.97 -9.48
CA ASP A 22 16.54 -6.38 -9.82
C ASP A 22 15.58 -6.83 -10.97
N THR A 23 14.58 -7.64 -10.67
CA THR A 23 13.57 -8.12 -11.62
C THR A 23 12.32 -7.26 -11.66
N THR A 24 12.15 -6.34 -10.70
CA THR A 24 10.97 -5.48 -10.61
C THR A 24 11.14 -4.25 -11.48
N VAL A 25 10.18 -4.02 -12.36
CA VAL A 25 10.10 -2.81 -13.20
C VAL A 25 8.81 -2.08 -12.87
N TYR A 26 8.91 -0.77 -12.69
CA TYR A 26 7.75 0.10 -12.56
C TYR A 26 8.04 1.47 -13.18
N TYR A 27 6.98 2.26 -13.37
CA TYR A 27 7.07 3.58 -13.98
C TYR A 27 6.56 4.63 -13.00
N VAL A 28 7.21 5.77 -13.04
CA VAL A 28 6.81 6.98 -12.29
C VAL A 28 6.54 8.08 -13.30
N SER A 29 5.29 8.44 -13.43
CA SER A 29 4.84 9.48 -14.33
C SER A 29 4.62 10.76 -13.53
N VAL A 30 5.16 11.87 -14.00
CA VAL A 30 4.93 13.18 -13.41
C VAL A 30 4.37 14.12 -14.48
N LYS A 31 3.23 14.70 -14.21
CA LYS A 31 2.61 15.74 -15.03
C LYS A 31 2.46 17.01 -14.19
N TYR A 32 2.80 18.15 -14.73
CA TYR A 32 2.80 19.41 -14.00
C TYR A 32 2.22 20.56 -14.79
N GLU A 33 1.79 21.59 -14.08
CA GLU A 33 1.23 22.83 -14.64
C GLU A 33 2.27 23.94 -14.54
N GLY A 34 2.30 24.81 -15.55
CA GLY A 34 3.29 25.87 -15.64
C GLY A 34 4.63 25.41 -16.25
N LYS A 35 5.66 26.24 -16.11
CA LYS A 35 6.99 25.91 -16.61
C LYS A 35 7.89 25.39 -15.50
N ALA A 36 8.64 24.37 -15.80
CA ALA A 36 9.64 23.79 -14.90
C ALA A 36 10.79 23.17 -15.68
N VAL A 37 11.94 23.07 -15.06
CA VAL A 37 13.12 22.42 -15.61
C VAL A 37 13.43 21.15 -14.85
N LEU A 38 13.44 20.01 -15.55
CA LEU A 38 13.90 18.74 -15.03
C LEU A 38 15.42 18.63 -15.19
N SER A 39 16.13 18.35 -14.11
CA SER A 39 17.59 18.14 -14.14
C SER A 39 17.99 16.93 -13.30
N GLU A 40 18.91 16.12 -13.79
CA GLU A 40 19.58 15.08 -12.99
C GLU A 40 20.78 15.72 -12.28
N LYS A 41 20.75 15.77 -10.96
CA LYS A 41 21.83 16.34 -10.14
C LYS A 41 22.89 15.29 -9.83
N GLU A 42 22.43 14.09 -9.53
CA GLU A 42 23.25 12.93 -9.26
C GLU A 42 22.51 11.68 -9.77
N LYS A 43 23.21 10.58 -9.88
CA LYS A 43 22.59 9.30 -10.28
C LYS A 43 21.35 8.99 -9.40
N HIS A 44 20.21 8.81 -10.04
CA HIS A 44 18.89 8.59 -9.40
C HIS A 44 18.32 9.80 -8.63
N TYR A 45 18.96 10.94 -8.69
CA TYR A 45 18.50 12.18 -8.06
C TYR A 45 18.10 13.20 -9.12
N LEU A 46 16.80 13.26 -9.38
CA LEU A 46 16.21 14.22 -10.32
C LEU A 46 15.54 15.35 -9.54
N VAL A 47 15.71 16.55 -10.04
CA VAL A 47 15.12 17.76 -9.48
C VAL A 47 14.25 18.42 -10.54
N LEU A 48 13.00 18.66 -10.21
CA LEU A 48 12.08 19.45 -11.00
C LEU A 48 11.98 20.84 -10.37
N THR A 49 12.48 21.86 -11.07
CA THR A 49 12.54 23.23 -10.58
C THR A 49 11.51 24.08 -11.29
N PRO A 50 10.44 24.53 -10.62
CA PRO A 50 9.45 25.42 -11.23
C PRO A 50 9.97 26.85 -11.37
N GLU A 51 9.44 27.59 -12.35
CA GLU A 51 9.71 29.04 -12.54
C GLU A 51 8.83 29.93 -11.64
N SER A 52 7.82 29.36 -10.96
CA SER A 52 6.81 30.05 -10.15
C SER A 52 6.78 29.55 -8.73
N ASP A 53 6.43 30.43 -7.78
CA ASP A 53 6.21 30.07 -6.37
C ASP A 53 4.96 29.18 -6.14
N LYS A 54 4.05 29.16 -7.13
CA LYS A 54 2.90 28.23 -7.15
C LYS A 54 3.13 27.17 -8.20
N PHE A 55 3.14 25.93 -7.78
CA PHE A 55 3.42 24.81 -8.66
C PHE A 55 2.52 23.61 -8.29
N SER A 56 1.85 23.05 -9.29
CA SER A 56 0.98 21.90 -9.16
C SER A 56 1.50 20.75 -9.99
N PHE A 57 1.53 19.55 -9.42
CA PHE A 57 1.89 18.33 -10.16
C PHE A 57 1.13 17.12 -9.67
N VAL A 58 0.98 16.13 -10.53
CA VAL A 58 0.48 14.79 -10.23
C VAL A 58 1.61 13.79 -10.46
N CYS A 59 1.79 12.88 -9.51
CA CYS A 59 2.73 11.79 -9.62
C CYS A 59 1.96 10.46 -9.57
N GLU A 60 2.16 9.61 -10.57
CA GLU A 60 1.50 8.31 -10.70
C GLU A 60 2.54 7.19 -10.77
N PHE A 61 2.30 6.11 -10.02
CA PHE A 61 3.14 4.91 -10.02
C PHE A 61 2.37 3.77 -10.67
N THR A 62 2.96 3.12 -11.68
CA THR A 62 2.33 2.04 -12.44
C THR A 62 3.30 0.88 -12.70
N ASP A 63 2.77 -0.33 -12.79
CA ASP A 63 3.53 -1.54 -13.14
C ASP A 63 3.80 -1.67 -14.65
N LYS A 64 3.06 -0.90 -15.45
CA LYS A 64 3.18 -0.88 -16.91
C LYS A 64 3.51 0.51 -17.42
N ALA A 65 4.19 0.57 -18.56
CA ALA A 65 4.44 1.84 -19.21
C ALA A 65 3.11 2.56 -19.52
N PRO A 66 2.93 3.80 -19.06
CA PRO A 66 1.69 4.52 -19.31
C PRO A 66 1.59 4.87 -20.80
N ALA A 67 0.45 4.58 -21.41
CA ALA A 67 0.18 4.96 -22.79
C ALA A 67 -0.07 6.47 -22.93
N LYS A 68 -0.59 7.11 -21.90
CA LYS A 68 -0.88 8.54 -21.82
C LYS A 68 -0.99 8.95 -20.35
N LEU A 69 -0.51 10.15 -20.04
CA LEU A 69 -0.72 10.79 -18.73
C LEU A 69 -2.07 11.54 -18.79
N ASN A 70 -3.08 10.96 -18.16
CA ASN A 70 -4.45 11.45 -18.31
C ASN A 70 -4.86 12.46 -17.23
N ASN A 71 -4.33 12.31 -16.02
CA ASN A 71 -4.81 13.07 -14.87
C ASN A 71 -4.09 14.42 -14.75
N ASN A 72 -4.84 15.45 -14.43
CA ASN A 72 -4.32 16.72 -13.94
C ASN A 72 -4.61 16.85 -12.43
N THR A 73 -4.12 17.90 -11.81
CA THR A 73 -4.23 18.13 -10.38
C THR A 73 -5.69 18.20 -9.91
N ASN A 74 -6.55 18.89 -10.66
CA ASN A 74 -7.97 19.02 -10.30
C ASN A 74 -8.70 17.69 -10.36
N GLU A 75 -8.49 16.88 -11.41
CA GLU A 75 -9.06 15.54 -11.54
C GLU A 75 -8.61 14.63 -10.39
N ALA A 76 -7.34 14.72 -9.96
CA ALA A 76 -6.84 13.97 -8.83
C ALA A 76 -7.50 14.39 -7.50
N PHE A 77 -7.70 15.69 -7.27
CA PHE A 77 -8.43 16.20 -6.11
C PHE A 77 -9.91 15.80 -6.12
N GLU A 78 -10.58 15.90 -7.25
CA GLU A 78 -11.98 15.47 -7.40
C GLU A 78 -12.14 13.99 -7.13
N ALA A 79 -11.30 13.14 -7.72
CA ALA A 79 -11.31 11.69 -7.48
C ALA A 79 -11.05 11.36 -6.00
N SER A 80 -10.10 12.03 -5.37
CA SER A 80 -9.83 11.86 -3.94
C SER A 80 -11.02 12.29 -3.08
N SER A 81 -11.64 13.43 -3.38
CA SER A 81 -12.82 13.91 -2.67
C SER A 81 -14.00 12.94 -2.77
N GLN A 82 -14.27 12.44 -3.97
CA GLN A 82 -15.33 11.45 -4.21
C GLN A 82 -15.05 10.14 -3.47
N TYR A 83 -13.82 9.65 -3.51
CA TYR A 83 -13.41 8.44 -2.79
C TYR A 83 -13.66 8.57 -1.28
N TRP A 84 -13.19 9.65 -0.65
CA TRP A 84 -13.33 9.81 0.80
C TRP A 84 -14.76 10.08 1.23
N THR A 85 -15.56 10.76 0.42
CA THR A 85 -17.00 10.90 0.65
C THR A 85 -17.65 9.52 0.68
N ALA A 86 -17.46 8.72 -0.36
CA ALA A 86 -18.02 7.38 -0.44
C ALA A 86 -17.49 6.45 0.68
N PHE A 87 -16.22 6.58 1.06
CA PHE A 87 -15.63 5.82 2.16
C PHE A 87 -16.35 6.06 3.49
N TRP A 88 -16.66 7.32 3.81
CA TRP A 88 -17.34 7.66 5.05
C TRP A 88 -18.85 7.39 5.02
N GLU A 89 -19.49 7.51 3.87
CA GLU A 89 -20.92 7.21 3.69
C GLU A 89 -21.22 5.70 3.71
N LYS A 90 -20.35 4.88 3.14
CA LYS A 90 -20.53 3.43 3.04
C LYS A 90 -20.26 2.69 4.34
N GLY A 91 -19.23 3.09 5.07
CA GLY A 91 -18.74 2.34 6.23
C GLY A 91 -19.24 2.87 7.56
N GLY A 92 -18.90 2.14 8.63
CA GLY A 92 -19.13 2.60 10.00
C GLY A 92 -18.24 3.80 10.35
N ALA A 93 -18.81 4.73 11.10
CA ALA A 93 -18.11 5.86 11.70
C ALA A 93 -18.63 6.10 13.12
N VAL A 94 -17.91 6.88 13.89
CA VAL A 94 -18.35 7.32 15.22
C VAL A 94 -18.71 8.80 15.17
N ASP A 95 -19.78 9.16 15.87
CA ASP A 95 -20.21 10.53 16.10
C ASP A 95 -20.48 10.70 17.60
N PHE A 96 -19.62 11.45 18.29
CA PHE A 96 -19.74 11.75 19.71
C PHE A 96 -20.23 13.18 19.96
N SER A 97 -20.85 13.83 18.97
CA SER A 97 -21.33 15.21 19.07
C SER A 97 -22.33 15.43 20.24
N LYS A 98 -23.04 14.37 20.65
CA LYS A 98 -23.97 14.39 21.78
C LYS A 98 -23.36 13.94 23.11
N CYS A 99 -22.10 13.56 23.13
CA CYS A 99 -21.41 13.14 24.35
C CYS A 99 -20.95 14.36 25.14
N THR A 100 -21.21 14.36 26.45
CA THR A 100 -20.84 15.45 27.36
C THR A 100 -19.46 15.28 28.00
N ASP A 101 -18.81 14.14 27.80
CA ASP A 101 -17.44 13.91 28.28
C ASP A 101 -16.45 14.73 27.45
N GLU A 102 -15.61 15.49 28.09
CA GLU A 102 -14.62 16.39 27.45
C GLU A 102 -13.63 15.62 26.54
N ARG A 103 -13.40 14.32 26.83
CA ARG A 103 -12.49 13.46 26.05
C ARG A 103 -13.12 12.95 24.74
N ALA A 104 -14.44 13.08 24.58
CA ALA A 104 -15.17 12.49 23.47
C ALA A 104 -14.65 12.96 22.09
N LYS A 105 -14.39 14.27 21.95
CA LYS A 105 -13.86 14.85 20.70
C LYS A 105 -12.50 14.27 20.32
N GLU A 106 -11.62 14.10 21.29
CA GLU A 106 -10.29 13.52 21.03
C GLU A 106 -10.38 12.03 20.72
N LEU A 107 -11.28 11.29 21.35
CA LEU A 107 -11.53 9.90 21.01
C LEU A 107 -12.07 9.75 19.59
N GLU A 108 -13.08 10.53 19.22
CA GLU A 108 -13.63 10.56 17.86
C GLU A 108 -12.54 10.85 16.81
N ARG A 109 -11.74 11.92 17.06
CA ARG A 109 -10.63 12.27 16.18
C ARG A 109 -9.66 11.10 16.00
N ARG A 110 -9.30 10.39 17.07
CA ARG A 110 -8.39 9.23 17.01
C ARG A 110 -8.98 8.06 16.25
N VAL A 111 -10.26 7.76 16.44
CA VAL A 111 -10.93 6.67 15.72
C VAL A 111 -10.99 6.98 14.23
N ILE A 112 -11.44 8.17 13.86
CA ILE A 112 -11.54 8.62 12.47
C ILE A 112 -10.15 8.63 11.81
N LEU A 113 -9.15 9.20 12.47
CA LEU A 113 -7.78 9.24 11.97
C LEU A 113 -7.20 7.82 11.79
N SER A 114 -7.48 6.91 12.74
CA SER A 114 -7.01 5.53 12.63
C SER A 114 -7.62 4.81 11.43
N GLN A 115 -8.93 4.95 11.19
CA GLN A 115 -9.58 4.38 10.01
C GLN A 115 -9.00 4.95 8.71
N TYR A 116 -8.79 6.26 8.63
CA TYR A 116 -8.16 6.92 7.50
C TYR A 116 -6.74 6.40 7.25
N LEU A 117 -5.89 6.39 8.29
CA LEU A 117 -4.51 5.94 8.20
C LEU A 117 -4.43 4.47 7.76
N MET A 118 -5.26 3.60 8.31
CA MET A 118 -5.26 2.19 7.90
C MET A 118 -5.70 2.03 6.44
N ALA A 119 -6.68 2.79 5.98
CA ALA A 119 -7.11 2.74 4.59
C ALA A 119 -6.00 3.17 3.61
N ILE A 120 -5.23 4.21 3.91
CA ILE A 120 -4.13 4.66 3.04
C ILE A 120 -2.86 3.82 3.18
N GLN A 121 -2.66 3.15 4.33
CA GLN A 121 -1.42 2.42 4.63
C GLN A 121 -1.50 0.92 4.31
N SER A 122 -2.69 0.31 4.43
CA SER A 122 -2.80 -1.15 4.53
C SER A 122 -3.89 -1.77 3.65
N ALA A 123 -4.58 -1.00 2.82
CA ALA A 123 -5.67 -1.49 1.96
C ALA A 123 -5.21 -1.79 0.51
N GLY A 124 -3.98 -2.24 0.33
CA GLY A 124 -3.44 -2.64 -0.97
C GLY A 124 -3.86 -4.04 -1.40
N MET A 125 -3.40 -4.45 -2.59
CA MET A 125 -3.66 -5.79 -3.17
C MET A 125 -2.80 -6.91 -2.54
N TYR A 126 -1.89 -6.57 -1.64
CA TYR A 126 -0.97 -7.51 -1.01
C TYR A 126 -0.95 -7.27 0.50
N PRO A 127 -0.60 -8.30 1.31
CA PRO A 127 -0.32 -8.08 2.72
C PRO A 127 0.75 -7.01 2.89
N PRO A 128 0.51 -5.96 3.69
CA PRO A 128 1.47 -4.86 3.83
C PRO A 128 2.70 -5.27 4.63
N GLN A 129 3.76 -4.49 4.53
CA GLN A 129 4.83 -4.52 5.52
C GLN A 129 4.31 -4.02 6.88
N GLU A 130 5.07 -4.23 7.96
CA GLU A 130 4.63 -3.92 9.33
C GLU A 130 4.15 -2.49 9.51
N THR A 131 4.81 -1.51 8.90
CA THR A 131 4.51 -0.08 9.03
C THR A 131 3.68 0.49 7.87
N GLY A 132 3.08 -0.36 7.05
CA GLY A 132 2.34 0.08 5.86
C GLY A 132 3.24 0.87 4.91
N LEU A 133 2.82 2.07 4.52
CA LEU A 133 3.57 2.96 3.63
C LEU A 133 4.34 4.07 4.36
N THR A 134 4.30 4.11 5.70
CA THR A 134 4.90 5.21 6.48
C THR A 134 6.41 5.29 6.30
N TYR A 135 7.09 4.18 6.41
CA TYR A 135 8.52 4.03 6.12
C TYR A 135 8.86 2.56 5.91
N ASN A 136 10.02 2.28 5.33
CA ASN A 136 10.46 0.91 5.12
C ASN A 136 10.83 0.26 6.46
N SER A 137 10.09 -0.78 6.86
CA SER A 137 10.39 -1.62 8.02
C SER A 137 10.61 -3.07 7.57
N TRP A 138 11.50 -3.76 8.25
CA TRP A 138 11.79 -5.17 7.94
C TRP A 138 12.05 -5.44 6.45
N PHE A 139 12.68 -4.47 5.78
CA PHE A 139 13.04 -4.52 4.35
C PHE A 139 11.83 -4.63 3.40
N GLY A 140 10.69 -4.06 3.77
CA GLY A 140 9.48 -4.06 2.93
C GLY A 140 8.80 -5.42 2.77
N LYS A 141 9.15 -6.41 3.58
CA LYS A 141 8.57 -7.76 3.52
C LYS A 141 7.09 -7.74 3.88
N PHE A 142 6.30 -8.59 3.21
CA PHE A 142 4.92 -8.85 3.61
C PHE A 142 4.90 -9.44 5.01
N HIS A 143 4.17 -8.80 5.91
CA HIS A 143 4.21 -9.14 7.33
C HIS A 143 2.93 -9.85 7.75
N LEU A 144 2.84 -11.16 7.51
CA LEU A 144 1.62 -11.95 7.76
C LEU A 144 1.27 -12.00 9.25
N GLU A 145 2.27 -11.92 10.12
CA GLU A 145 2.05 -11.79 11.56
C GLU A 145 1.16 -10.60 11.92
N MET A 146 1.37 -9.46 11.24
CA MET A 146 0.65 -8.21 11.48
C MET A 146 -0.59 -8.02 10.60
N HIS A 147 -0.78 -8.87 9.59
CA HIS A 147 -1.84 -8.67 8.60
C HIS A 147 -3.25 -8.67 9.23
N TRP A 148 -3.48 -9.47 10.26
CA TRP A 148 -4.74 -9.44 11.00
C TRP A 148 -5.03 -8.05 11.57
N TRP A 149 -4.06 -7.43 12.26
CA TRP A 149 -4.20 -6.07 12.80
C TRP A 149 -4.32 -5.01 11.71
N HIS A 150 -3.64 -5.20 10.58
CA HIS A 150 -3.72 -4.26 9.47
C HIS A 150 -5.08 -4.25 8.76
N ALA A 151 -5.81 -5.36 8.74
CA ALA A 151 -6.89 -5.51 7.77
C ALA A 151 -8.24 -5.97 8.36
N VAL A 152 -8.27 -6.70 9.47
CA VAL A 152 -9.51 -7.28 10.03
C VAL A 152 -10.56 -6.22 10.33
N HIS A 153 -10.15 -5.06 10.81
CA HIS A 153 -11.04 -3.97 11.16
C HIS A 153 -11.82 -3.41 9.96
N PHE A 154 -11.33 -3.57 8.73
CA PHE A 154 -12.09 -3.13 7.54
C PHE A 154 -13.45 -3.82 7.47
N ALA A 155 -13.49 -5.14 7.65
CA ALA A 155 -14.76 -5.87 7.68
C ALA A 155 -15.64 -5.43 8.86
N LEU A 156 -15.07 -5.23 10.04
CA LEU A 156 -15.79 -4.79 11.24
C LEU A 156 -16.40 -3.37 11.10
N TRP A 157 -15.81 -2.53 10.25
CA TRP A 157 -16.31 -1.21 9.92
C TRP A 157 -17.15 -1.18 8.63
N ASN A 158 -17.65 -2.34 8.17
CA ASN A 158 -18.44 -2.47 6.93
C ASN A 158 -17.69 -1.99 5.67
N ARG A 159 -16.40 -2.33 5.58
CA ARG A 159 -15.52 -2.07 4.44
C ARG A 159 -14.76 -3.33 4.04
N ALA A 160 -15.48 -4.45 3.97
CA ALA A 160 -14.89 -5.77 3.68
C ALA A 160 -14.13 -5.79 2.34
N ASP A 161 -14.57 -4.99 1.36
CA ASP A 161 -13.90 -4.81 0.07
C ASP A 161 -12.42 -4.36 0.20
N LEU A 162 -12.06 -3.64 1.26
CA LEU A 162 -10.67 -3.24 1.50
C LEU A 162 -9.82 -4.40 2.06
N LEU A 163 -10.42 -5.29 2.85
CA LEU A 163 -9.77 -6.51 3.31
C LEU A 163 -9.61 -7.50 2.14
N GLU A 164 -10.66 -7.67 1.35
CA GLU A 164 -10.71 -8.63 0.23
C GLU A 164 -9.55 -8.45 -0.73
N ARG A 165 -9.14 -7.22 -1.02
CA ARG A 165 -8.03 -6.92 -1.93
C ARG A 165 -6.75 -7.71 -1.65
N SER A 166 -6.40 -7.87 -0.38
CA SER A 166 -5.19 -8.59 0.04
C SER A 166 -5.40 -10.10 0.25
N MET A 167 -6.66 -10.56 0.25
CA MET A 167 -6.97 -11.99 0.46
C MET A 167 -6.63 -12.85 -0.74
N ASP A 168 -6.76 -12.32 -1.97
CA ASP A 168 -6.42 -13.01 -3.21
C ASP A 168 -4.95 -13.45 -3.25
N TRP A 169 -4.07 -12.72 -2.59
CA TRP A 169 -2.66 -13.10 -2.51
C TRP A 169 -2.47 -14.47 -1.80
N TYR A 170 -3.27 -14.80 -0.79
CA TYR A 170 -3.17 -16.10 -0.13
C TYR A 170 -3.48 -17.26 -1.06
N ALA A 171 -4.44 -17.09 -1.97
CA ALA A 171 -4.74 -18.09 -2.99
C ALA A 171 -3.55 -18.27 -3.95
N GLN A 172 -2.92 -17.17 -4.37
CA GLN A 172 -1.74 -17.19 -5.24
C GLN A 172 -0.53 -17.83 -4.55
N ALA A 173 -0.28 -17.52 -3.28
CA ALA A 173 0.85 -18.04 -2.51
C ALA A 173 0.61 -19.46 -1.91
N TYR A 174 -0.61 -19.99 -1.97
CA TYR A 174 -0.97 -21.27 -1.39
C TYR A 174 -0.07 -22.46 -1.83
N PRO A 175 0.30 -22.62 -3.12
CA PRO A 175 1.20 -23.69 -3.54
C PRO A 175 2.55 -23.63 -2.82
N VAL A 176 3.11 -22.44 -2.63
CA VAL A 176 4.38 -22.23 -1.91
C VAL A 176 4.21 -22.54 -0.41
N ALA A 177 3.13 -22.06 0.19
CA ALA A 177 2.81 -22.34 1.60
C ALA A 177 2.64 -23.84 1.87
N LYS A 178 2.08 -24.59 0.91
CA LYS A 178 1.97 -26.05 0.98
C LYS A 178 3.34 -26.74 0.91
N GLN A 179 4.20 -26.33 -0.03
CA GLN A 179 5.56 -26.87 -0.13
C GLN A 179 6.40 -26.61 1.12
N ILE A 180 6.21 -25.45 1.77
CA ILE A 180 6.88 -25.12 3.03
C ILE A 180 6.42 -26.05 4.14
N ALA A 181 5.11 -26.30 4.25
CA ALA A 181 4.57 -27.25 5.24
C ALA A 181 5.14 -28.65 5.02
N GLU A 182 5.12 -29.18 3.80
CA GLU A 182 5.66 -30.48 3.43
C GLU A 182 7.15 -30.60 3.78
N ARG A 183 7.96 -29.59 3.43
CA ARG A 183 9.40 -29.54 3.78
C ARG A 183 9.65 -29.59 5.28
N GLN A 184 8.74 -29.04 6.07
CA GLN A 184 8.81 -29.04 7.54
C GLN A 184 8.15 -30.26 8.18
N GLY A 185 7.64 -31.24 7.41
CA GLY A 185 6.99 -32.44 7.90
C GLY A 185 5.53 -32.25 8.35
N PHE A 186 4.88 -31.15 7.95
CA PHE A 186 3.49 -30.85 8.27
C PHE A 186 2.55 -31.11 7.09
N LYS A 187 1.28 -31.34 7.41
CA LYS A 187 0.19 -31.36 6.44
C LYS A 187 -0.43 -29.97 6.28
N GLY A 188 -1.05 -29.69 5.12
CA GLY A 188 -1.74 -28.44 4.86
C GLY A 188 -0.82 -27.33 4.33
N ALA A 189 -1.03 -26.12 4.77
CA ALA A 189 -0.25 -24.93 4.37
C ALA A 189 0.43 -24.28 5.58
N ARG A 190 1.60 -23.70 5.35
CA ARG A 190 2.36 -22.97 6.36
C ARG A 190 2.49 -21.51 5.97
N TRP A 191 1.79 -20.62 6.65
CA TRP A 191 1.92 -19.19 6.52
C TRP A 191 3.03 -18.69 7.43
N LEU A 192 4.05 -18.09 6.84
CA LEU A 192 5.24 -17.65 7.56
C LEU A 192 5.03 -16.27 8.19
N LYS A 193 5.89 -15.90 9.13
CA LYS A 193 5.85 -14.57 9.75
C LYS A 193 5.95 -13.46 8.72
N MET A 194 6.98 -13.54 7.88
CA MET A 194 7.28 -12.58 6.82
C MET A 194 7.65 -13.32 5.55
N THR A 195 7.18 -12.82 4.42
CA THR A 195 7.44 -13.39 3.10
C THR A 195 7.84 -12.31 2.10
N ASP A 196 8.36 -12.76 0.97
CA ASP A 196 8.36 -11.97 -0.25
C ASP A 196 7.00 -12.05 -0.97
N PRO A 197 6.81 -11.36 -2.11
CA PRO A 197 5.57 -11.42 -2.88
C PRO A 197 5.21 -12.82 -3.38
N SER A 198 6.17 -13.73 -3.57
CA SER A 198 5.93 -15.12 -4.00
C SER A 198 5.46 -16.05 -2.88
N GLY A 199 5.46 -15.58 -1.64
CA GLY A 199 5.19 -16.40 -0.46
C GLY A 199 6.41 -17.13 0.09
N THR A 200 7.60 -16.91 -0.49
CA THR A 200 8.84 -17.51 0.00
C THR A 200 9.25 -16.88 1.33
N GLU A 201 9.77 -17.69 2.24
CA GLU A 201 10.19 -17.25 3.56
C GLU A 201 11.29 -16.20 3.48
N ALA A 202 11.04 -15.05 4.07
CA ALA A 202 12.05 -14.05 4.26
C ALA A 202 12.90 -14.38 5.51
N PRO A 203 14.23 -14.20 5.46
CA PRO A 203 15.10 -14.50 6.58
C PRO A 203 14.66 -13.80 7.86
N SER A 204 14.44 -14.59 8.92
CA SER A 204 14.08 -14.12 10.24
C SER A 204 14.55 -15.11 11.30
N LYS A 205 15.18 -14.61 12.36
CA LYS A 205 15.69 -15.46 13.45
C LYS A 205 14.60 -16.25 14.19
N VAL A 206 13.36 -15.74 14.18
CA VAL A 206 12.21 -16.32 14.91
C VAL A 206 11.06 -16.72 14.01
N GLY A 207 11.14 -16.46 12.70
CA GLY A 207 10.04 -16.64 11.77
C GLY A 207 9.50 -18.07 11.73
N SER A 208 10.38 -19.06 11.75
CA SER A 208 10.03 -20.48 11.74
C SER A 208 9.35 -20.98 13.03
N PHE A 209 9.49 -20.27 14.14
CA PHE A 209 8.89 -20.64 15.43
C PHE A 209 7.50 -20.01 15.64
N LEU A 210 7.18 -18.94 14.93
CA LEU A 210 5.89 -18.27 15.08
C LEU A 210 4.80 -19.02 14.33
N ILE A 211 3.72 -19.34 15.05
CA ILE A 211 2.59 -20.09 14.52
C ILE A 211 1.25 -19.35 14.65
N TRP A 212 1.18 -18.29 15.42
CA TRP A 212 -0.08 -17.60 15.74
C TRP A 212 -0.71 -16.87 14.54
N GLN A 213 0.05 -16.59 13.50
CA GLN A 213 -0.48 -16.07 12.23
C GLN A 213 -1.15 -17.13 11.36
N GLN A 214 -1.01 -18.43 11.66
CA GLN A 214 -1.61 -19.49 10.86
C GLN A 214 -3.12 -19.37 10.70
N PRO A 215 -3.91 -19.05 11.75
CA PRO A 215 -5.35 -18.90 11.65
C PRO A 215 -5.80 -17.53 11.08
N HIS A 216 -4.92 -16.57 10.88
CA HIS A 216 -5.30 -15.22 10.43
C HIS A 216 -6.11 -15.24 9.14
N PHE A 217 -5.63 -15.98 8.13
CA PHE A 217 -6.33 -16.12 6.86
C PHE A 217 -7.73 -16.72 7.03
N ILE A 218 -7.84 -17.80 7.84
CA ILE A 218 -9.12 -18.47 8.10
C ILE A 218 -10.08 -17.51 8.80
N TYR A 219 -9.62 -16.80 9.82
CA TYR A 219 -10.44 -15.84 10.53
C TYR A 219 -10.92 -14.69 9.62
N MET A 220 -10.02 -14.12 8.83
CA MET A 220 -10.39 -13.06 7.90
C MET A 220 -11.38 -13.55 6.84
N ALA A 221 -11.22 -14.77 6.32
CA ALA A 221 -12.13 -15.34 5.33
C ALA A 221 -13.56 -15.59 5.87
N VAL A 222 -13.75 -15.75 7.18
CA VAL A 222 -15.09 -15.92 7.80
C VAL A 222 -15.84 -14.57 7.88
N LEU A 223 -15.18 -13.46 7.68
CA LEU A 223 -15.79 -12.11 7.76
C LEU A 223 -16.46 -11.66 6.45
N PHE A 224 -16.39 -12.48 5.38
CA PHE A 224 -17.09 -12.28 4.09
C PHE A 224 -18.37 -13.15 3.99
#